data_a1c284e14c6deb3891e428b96d8ab0d7
#
_entry.id   a1c284e14c6deb3891e428b96d8ab0d7
#
_cell.length_a   1.000
_cell.length_b   1.000
_cell.length_c   1.000
_cell.angle_alpha   90.00
_cell.angle_beta   90.00
_cell.angle_gamma   90.00
#
_symmetry.space_group_name_H-M   'P 1'
#
loop_
_entity.id
_entity.type
_entity.pdbx_description
1 polymer ?
#
loop_
_entity_poly.entity_id
_entity_poly.type
_entity_poly.pdbx_seq_one_letter_code
_entity_poly.pdbx_strand_id
1 'polypeptide(L)'
;MHFRYHVLLVPICLLLSGFFLNPERDERDEIRGPKKVLVDTDRNYTTVGNIALTVSNFGTIGTRNAYWPDQPSCEYPRGSRIEHLYQGGLWVGAVSRRTGQIHVTTGSSDRVSTSTGKGFEFTSDVESDLVERSSLSESRYFNEDAISHQDFVGRYNDFAPRDSTEPDRSVSLGITVKQESYAWNFPFADFYVILNYTIYNAGTDTLDSIYLGLWSNPCVRNTNNVRPATPGYFTHGANGYMDTLRMQYSFDYDGIPTPPPADSYIGIKLLGVTPFPQGVDSLGDLRSRTYYNAWRFNSASGDLDYFSPQDDAENVLGARSRYDRLSASLPQQKIDLLRLQADNMTTLLSVGPYVTLAPGDSLNVVFGVICAKKAGTAAARNDTREQRENLIAESELCQQAYDGEDVNGNNVLDPGEDMNGNGKIDHYRLPQPPHEPKVRAEVQQDNVVIYWDKSSAELSLDPISRKYDFEGYRIYRSNPGADFIDPANLLLNLPLVGEFDRADDNIGYNTGFSQILLDQPMIFPGDTVHYWYRFPPKGVAVTHLNGWQYVYGVAGYDQGDSAAGVASLQSKTVLARVIPGMLPTGGSQKVGVYPNPYYANAAWDGSNERLRKFYFYGLPRRCEIDV
;
A
#
# COMPACT_ATOMS: atom_id res chain seq x y z
N MET A 1 8.19 63.93 -42.13
CA MET A 1 9.47 64.35 -41.49
C MET A 1 10.17 63.10 -41.03
N HIS A 2 11.03 62.66 -41.83
CA HIS A 2 12.49 62.71 -41.86
C HIS A 2 13.17 61.86 -40.79
N PHE A 3 13.73 60.72 -41.25
CA PHE A 3 15.15 60.27 -41.27
C PHE A 3 15.68 59.73 -39.91
N ARG A 4 16.51 58.71 -39.82
CA ARG A 4 17.44 57.99 -40.71
C ARG A 4 17.85 56.64 -40.11
N TYR A 5 18.13 55.68 -40.97
CA TYR A 5 18.84 54.42 -40.73
C TYR A 5 20.32 54.64 -40.35
N HIS A 6 20.88 53.73 -39.55
CA HIS A 6 22.27 53.33 -39.69
C HIS A 6 22.43 51.80 -39.48
N VAL A 7 22.82 51.18 -40.57
CA VAL A 7 23.35 49.82 -40.70
C VAL A 7 24.85 49.91 -40.36
N LEU A 8 25.36 48.96 -39.57
CA LEU A 8 26.80 48.66 -39.52
C LEU A 8 27.01 47.14 -39.58
N LEU A 9 27.81 46.78 -40.59
CA LEU A 9 28.22 45.46 -41.01
C LEU A 9 29.35 44.88 -40.15
N VAL A 10 29.21 43.60 -39.87
CA VAL A 10 30.10 42.41 -39.81
C VAL A 10 31.63 42.62 -39.90
N PRO A 11 32.44 41.80 -39.20
CA PRO A 11 32.98 40.67 -39.98
C PRO A 11 32.86 39.28 -39.29
N ILE A 12 32.60 38.30 -40.15
CA ILE A 12 32.80 36.89 -40.01
C ILE A 12 34.27 36.56 -39.74
N CYS A 13 34.56 35.83 -38.68
CA CYS A 13 35.78 35.04 -38.59
C CYS A 13 35.41 33.57 -38.38
N LEU A 14 35.58 32.81 -39.44
CA LEU A 14 35.70 31.33 -39.39
C LEU A 14 36.98 30.98 -38.63
N LEU A 15 36.85 30.13 -37.61
CA LEU A 15 37.95 29.28 -37.15
C LEU A 15 37.45 27.88 -36.80
N LEU A 16 38.12 26.98 -37.40
CA LEU A 16 38.08 25.53 -37.45
C LEU A 16 37.85 24.81 -36.12
N SER A 17 36.97 23.78 -36.24
CA SER A 17 37.12 22.43 -35.73
C SER A 17 37.92 22.14 -34.46
N GLY A 18 37.20 21.79 -33.45
CA GLY A 18 37.72 20.98 -32.35
C GLY A 18 36.56 20.10 -31.87
N PHE A 19 36.58 18.83 -32.26
CA PHE A 19 35.81 17.80 -31.59
C PHE A 19 36.31 17.71 -30.15
N PHE A 20 35.63 18.34 -29.21
CA PHE A 20 35.73 17.98 -27.82
C PHE A 20 34.57 17.04 -27.52
N LEU A 21 34.93 15.77 -27.30
CA LEU A 21 34.16 14.82 -26.56
C LEU A 21 33.68 15.52 -25.27
N ASN A 22 32.39 15.66 -25.11
CA ASN A 22 31.81 15.99 -23.82
C ASN A 22 32.24 14.88 -22.85
N PRO A 23 33.00 15.17 -21.80
CA PRO A 23 33.13 14.21 -20.72
C PRO A 23 31.71 14.01 -20.16
N GLU A 24 31.32 12.75 -19.99
CA GLU A 24 30.14 12.40 -19.20
C GLU A 24 30.15 13.27 -17.95
N ARG A 25 29.12 14.09 -17.80
CA ARG A 25 28.91 14.85 -16.57
C ARG A 25 28.76 13.82 -15.46
N ASP A 26 29.77 13.77 -14.60
CA ASP A 26 29.74 12.94 -13.41
C ASP A 26 28.57 13.44 -12.56
N GLU A 27 27.52 12.63 -12.37
CA GLU A 27 26.34 12.95 -11.54
C GLU A 27 26.74 13.44 -10.13
N ARG A 28 27.98 13.18 -9.72
CA ARG A 28 28.56 13.62 -8.45
C ARG A 28 28.82 15.12 -8.35
N ASP A 29 28.97 15.84 -9.46
CA ASP A 29 29.20 17.30 -9.44
C ASP A 29 27.90 18.12 -9.39
N GLU A 30 26.76 17.56 -9.76
CA GLU A 30 25.47 18.26 -9.63
C GLU A 30 24.96 18.33 -8.18
N ILE A 31 25.48 17.51 -7.28
CA ILE A 31 25.10 17.47 -5.85
C ILE A 31 25.69 18.68 -5.06
N ARG A 32 26.62 19.43 -5.63
CA ARG A 32 27.25 20.59 -5.01
C ARG A 32 26.76 21.95 -5.52
N GLY A 33 25.51 22.03 -5.95
CA GLY A 33 24.88 23.27 -6.34
C GLY A 33 24.69 24.26 -5.17
N PRO A 34 24.42 25.55 -5.44
CA PRO A 34 24.26 26.57 -4.40
C PRO A 34 23.13 26.17 -3.44
N LYS A 35 23.34 26.51 -2.15
CA LYS A 35 22.41 26.25 -1.04
C LYS A 35 20.95 26.40 -1.48
N LYS A 36 20.27 25.30 -1.68
CA LYS A 36 18.84 25.28 -1.97
C LYS A 36 18.08 25.56 -0.69
N VAL A 37 17.04 26.34 -0.78
CA VAL A 37 16.05 26.46 0.30
C VAL A 37 15.41 25.08 0.46
N LEU A 38 15.51 24.53 1.65
CA LEU A 38 14.99 23.21 1.95
C LEU A 38 13.46 23.27 2.03
N VAL A 39 12.78 22.51 1.21
CA VAL A 39 11.33 22.46 1.18
C VAL A 39 10.86 21.07 1.63
N ASP A 40 10.64 20.91 2.92
CA ASP A 40 10.14 19.68 3.53
C ASP A 40 8.60 19.73 3.58
N THR A 41 7.95 19.84 2.45
CA THR A 41 6.50 20.10 2.42
C THR A 41 5.71 19.15 1.53
N ASP A 42 6.37 18.34 0.71
CA ASP A 42 5.65 17.43 -0.14
C ASP A 42 5.35 16.12 0.60
N ARG A 43 4.07 15.79 0.62
CA ARG A 43 3.53 14.62 1.31
C ARG A 43 2.27 14.14 0.61
N ASN A 44 2.08 12.84 0.64
CA ASN A 44 0.86 12.21 0.15
C ASN A 44 0.58 10.96 0.99
N TYR A 45 -0.55 10.33 0.80
CA TYR A 45 -0.89 9.11 1.51
C TYR A 45 -1.43 8.05 0.56
N THR A 46 -1.29 6.78 0.95
CA THR A 46 -1.77 5.66 0.14
C THR A 46 -3.28 5.66 0.08
N THR A 47 -3.82 5.62 -1.14
CA THR A 47 -5.26 5.58 -1.43
C THR A 47 -5.68 4.25 -2.06
N VAL A 48 -4.71 3.38 -2.30
CA VAL A 48 -4.86 2.02 -2.78
C VAL A 48 -4.74 1.07 -1.60
N GLY A 49 -5.51 -0.02 -1.59
CA GLY A 49 -5.59 -0.94 -0.46
C GLY A 49 -6.38 -0.39 0.73
N ASN A 50 -6.27 -1.06 1.86
CA ASN A 50 -7.03 -0.78 3.08
C ASN A 50 -6.27 0.07 4.11
N ILE A 51 -4.99 0.37 3.87
CA ILE A 51 -4.19 1.24 4.72
C ILE A 51 -4.02 2.60 4.03
N ALA A 52 -4.36 3.68 4.75
CA ALA A 52 -4.02 5.03 4.34
C ALA A 52 -2.82 5.53 5.17
N LEU A 53 -1.62 5.33 4.64
CA LEU A 53 -0.35 5.72 5.26
C LEU A 53 0.20 6.98 4.60
N THR A 54 0.41 8.03 5.38
CA THR A 54 1.12 9.22 4.89
C THR A 54 2.61 8.95 4.76
N VAL A 55 3.17 9.36 3.62
CA VAL A 55 4.60 9.36 3.30
C VAL A 55 5.03 10.76 2.88
N SER A 56 6.31 11.08 3.05
CA SER A 56 6.85 12.41 2.74
C SER A 56 8.17 12.34 1.98
N ASN A 57 8.58 13.44 1.39
CA ASN A 57 9.86 13.61 0.69
C ASN A 57 11.03 14.00 1.63
N PHE A 58 10.88 13.84 2.94
CA PHE A 58 11.91 14.15 3.94
C PHE A 58 12.04 13.05 5.02
N GLY A 59 11.62 11.81 4.69
CA GLY A 59 11.86 10.62 5.50
C GLY A 59 10.91 10.40 6.67
N THR A 60 9.89 11.25 6.85
CA THR A 60 8.84 11.03 7.84
C THR A 60 7.69 10.23 7.24
N ILE A 61 7.19 9.24 7.97
CA ILE A 61 5.93 8.54 7.72
C ILE A 61 4.92 8.87 8.83
N GLY A 62 3.62 8.88 8.50
CA GLY A 62 2.58 9.40 9.39
C GLY A 62 2.53 10.92 9.41
N THR A 63 1.49 11.48 10.04
CA THR A 63 1.19 12.92 9.92
C THR A 63 1.52 13.72 11.14
N ARG A 64 1.83 13.11 12.28
CA ARG A 64 1.76 13.77 13.59
C ARG A 64 0.38 14.41 13.87
N ASN A 65 -0.65 14.06 13.16
CA ASN A 65 -2.04 14.53 13.20
C ASN A 65 -2.28 16.04 13.48
N ALA A 66 -1.40 16.68 14.25
CA ALA A 66 -1.47 18.11 14.56
C ALA A 66 -0.88 18.99 13.45
N TYR A 67 0.04 18.44 12.64
CA TYR A 67 0.68 19.19 11.56
C TYR A 67 -0.07 19.08 10.23
N TRP A 68 -0.65 17.92 9.96
CA TRP A 68 -1.39 17.66 8.71
C TRP A 68 -2.75 17.04 9.04
N PRO A 69 -3.67 17.82 9.61
CA PRO A 69 -4.96 17.32 10.11
C PRO A 69 -5.91 16.87 8.99
N ASP A 70 -5.60 17.21 7.77
CA ASP A 70 -6.35 16.89 6.54
C ASP A 70 -5.96 15.54 5.91
N GLN A 71 -4.94 14.87 6.44
CA GLN A 71 -4.46 13.58 5.97
C GLN A 71 -4.52 12.52 7.08
N PRO A 72 -4.82 11.25 6.75
CA PRO A 72 -4.66 10.14 7.69
C PRO A 72 -3.18 9.93 8.01
N SER A 73 -2.86 9.54 9.23
CA SER A 73 -1.49 9.20 9.61
C SER A 73 -1.13 7.77 9.17
N CYS A 74 -1.83 6.81 9.72
CA CYS A 74 -1.87 5.41 9.27
C CYS A 74 -3.24 4.85 9.65
N GLU A 75 -4.21 5.07 8.79
CA GLU A 75 -5.60 4.70 9.04
C GLU A 75 -5.89 3.30 8.51
N TYR A 76 -6.48 2.45 9.33
CA TYR A 76 -6.91 1.11 8.96
C TYR A 76 -8.17 0.69 9.73
N PRO A 77 -9.21 0.12 9.08
CA PRO A 77 -9.40 0.17 7.63
C PRO A 77 -9.54 1.60 7.13
N ARG A 78 -9.15 1.85 5.89
CA ARG A 78 -9.23 3.18 5.27
C ARG A 78 -10.68 3.71 5.30
N GLY A 79 -10.86 4.96 5.74
CA GLY A 79 -12.16 5.58 5.94
C GLY A 79 -12.77 5.37 7.33
N SER A 80 -12.14 4.57 8.21
CA SER A 80 -12.65 4.25 9.54
C SER A 80 -12.36 5.31 10.61
N ARG A 81 -11.35 6.14 10.38
CA ARG A 81 -10.74 7.04 11.37
C ARG A 81 -10.12 6.31 12.56
N ILE A 82 -9.68 5.06 12.36
CA ILE A 82 -8.88 4.33 13.35
C ILE A 82 -7.41 4.48 12.94
N GLU A 83 -6.70 5.33 13.65
CA GLU A 83 -5.28 5.58 13.43
C GLU A 83 -4.41 4.55 14.13
N HIS A 84 -3.28 4.20 13.52
CA HIS A 84 -2.37 3.17 14.01
C HIS A 84 -0.95 3.68 14.26
N LEU A 85 -0.58 4.82 13.65
CA LEU A 85 0.72 5.43 13.76
C LEU A 85 0.58 6.93 13.97
N TYR A 86 1.30 7.49 14.95
CA TYR A 86 1.42 8.93 15.07
C TYR A 86 2.48 9.50 14.14
N GLN A 87 3.67 8.90 14.13
CA GLN A 87 4.78 9.21 13.25
C GLN A 87 5.82 8.10 13.23
N GLY A 88 6.64 8.07 12.20
CA GLY A 88 7.80 7.20 12.08
C GLY A 88 8.83 7.75 11.11
N GLY A 89 9.98 7.10 11.01
CA GLY A 89 11.02 7.47 10.06
C GLY A 89 12.27 6.61 10.15
N LEU A 90 13.04 6.60 9.07
CA LEU A 90 14.31 5.88 8.96
C LEU A 90 15.35 6.49 9.91
N TRP A 91 16.09 5.64 10.60
CA TRP A 91 17.30 5.99 11.34
C TRP A 91 18.51 5.32 10.70
N VAL A 92 19.60 6.08 10.54
CA VAL A 92 20.88 5.59 10.03
C VAL A 92 21.97 5.99 11.01
N GLY A 93 22.62 4.99 11.61
CA GLY A 93 23.75 5.19 12.53
C GLY A 93 25.03 4.61 11.96
N ALA A 94 26.14 5.33 12.05
CA ALA A 94 27.44 4.89 11.57
C ALA A 94 28.60 5.54 12.32
N VAL A 95 29.79 4.95 12.16
CA VAL A 95 31.07 5.49 12.63
C VAL A 95 31.80 6.12 11.45
N SER A 96 32.14 7.41 11.53
CA SER A 96 32.99 8.07 10.54
C SER A 96 34.41 7.48 10.59
N ARG A 97 34.89 6.91 9.52
CA ARG A 97 36.25 6.36 9.46
C ARG A 97 37.32 7.45 9.65
N ARG A 98 37.06 8.63 9.12
CA ARG A 98 37.98 9.76 9.19
C ARG A 98 38.15 10.30 10.61
N THR A 99 37.06 10.38 11.39
CA THR A 99 37.09 11.01 12.71
C THR A 99 36.99 10.01 13.87
N GLY A 100 36.55 8.78 13.60
CA GLY A 100 36.24 7.78 14.61
C GLY A 100 34.99 8.11 15.44
N GLN A 101 34.24 9.15 15.06
CA GLN A 101 33.04 9.58 15.79
C GLN A 101 31.79 8.85 15.30
N ILE A 102 30.87 8.62 16.22
CA ILE A 102 29.55 8.07 15.93
C ILE A 102 28.62 9.21 15.54
N HIS A 103 27.85 8.99 14.48
CA HIS A 103 26.79 9.87 14.03
C HIS A 103 25.52 9.07 13.75
N VAL A 104 24.36 9.66 14.02
CA VAL A 104 23.05 9.08 13.71
C VAL A 104 22.17 10.15 13.08
N THR A 105 21.64 9.86 11.90
CA THR A 105 20.71 10.73 11.18
C THR A 105 19.32 10.09 11.20
N THR A 106 18.27 10.90 11.41
CA THR A 106 16.91 10.42 11.64
C THR A 106 15.88 11.09 10.74
N GLY A 107 14.92 10.31 10.23
CA GLY A 107 13.75 10.82 9.50
C GLY A 107 12.61 11.27 10.42
N SER A 108 12.60 10.81 11.64
CA SER A 108 11.68 11.23 12.71
C SER A 108 12.23 10.80 14.06
N SER A 109 11.91 11.54 15.11
CA SER A 109 12.34 11.23 16.48
C SER A 109 11.33 11.76 17.50
N ASP A 110 11.51 11.41 18.76
CA ASP A 110 10.69 11.88 19.89
C ASP A 110 10.75 13.41 20.06
N ARG A 111 11.89 13.99 19.73
CA ARG A 111 12.13 15.40 19.98
C ARG A 111 11.64 16.24 18.79
N VAL A 112 10.76 17.17 19.11
CA VAL A 112 10.29 18.18 18.15
C VAL A 112 10.87 19.50 18.58
N SER A 113 11.62 20.18 17.71
CA SER A 113 12.00 21.56 17.95
C SER A 113 10.75 22.42 18.12
N THR A 114 10.65 23.10 19.26
CA THR A 114 9.52 24.00 19.56
C THR A 114 9.52 25.25 18.70
N SER A 115 10.66 25.60 18.10
CA SER A 115 10.82 26.79 17.26
C SER A 115 10.49 26.53 15.79
N THR A 116 10.84 25.35 15.26
CA THR A 116 10.65 25.02 13.84
C THR A 116 9.62 23.92 13.61
N GLY A 117 9.19 23.24 14.66
CA GLY A 117 8.30 22.07 14.55
C GLY A 117 8.94 20.84 13.94
N LYS A 118 10.24 20.86 13.65
CA LYS A 118 10.99 19.79 13.02
C LYS A 118 11.68 18.92 14.07
N GLY A 119 11.46 17.62 14.01
CA GLY A 119 12.09 16.61 14.87
C GLY A 119 12.87 15.58 14.05
N PHE A 120 13.43 15.98 12.91
CA PHE A 120 14.15 15.13 11.98
C PHE A 120 15.33 15.86 11.36
N GLU A 121 16.34 15.10 10.94
CA GLU A 121 17.56 15.65 10.32
C GLU A 121 17.56 15.53 8.81
N PHE A 122 16.82 14.61 8.22
CA PHE A 122 16.66 14.53 6.77
C PHE A 122 15.86 15.70 6.22
N THR A 123 16.24 16.12 5.04
CA THR A 123 15.58 17.21 4.31
C THR A 123 15.47 16.86 2.84
N SER A 124 14.44 17.34 2.16
CA SER A 124 14.25 17.09 0.75
C SER A 124 15.27 17.81 -0.10
N ASP A 125 15.64 17.24 -1.24
CA ASP A 125 16.60 17.84 -2.17
C ASP A 125 15.96 18.87 -3.08
N VAL A 126 14.72 18.64 -3.48
CA VAL A 126 14.03 19.39 -4.53
C VAL A 126 12.60 19.66 -4.08
N GLU A 127 12.03 20.77 -4.53
CA GLU A 127 10.61 21.05 -4.39
C GLU A 127 9.80 20.02 -5.18
N SER A 128 8.77 19.44 -4.57
CA SER A 128 7.87 18.44 -5.19
C SER A 128 8.52 17.11 -5.55
N ASP A 129 9.37 16.58 -4.71
CA ASP A 129 10.08 15.32 -4.96
C ASP A 129 9.28 14.03 -4.68
N LEU A 130 8.07 14.11 -4.18
CA LEU A 130 7.25 12.91 -3.96
C LEU A 130 6.48 12.56 -5.24
N VAL A 131 7.01 11.60 -5.99
CA VAL A 131 6.43 11.17 -7.26
C VAL A 131 5.49 10.00 -7.05
N GLU A 132 4.25 10.12 -7.52
CA GLU A 132 3.28 9.01 -7.56
C GLU A 132 3.40 8.25 -8.89
N ARG A 133 3.44 6.91 -8.82
CA ARG A 133 3.45 6.00 -9.98
C ARG A 133 2.45 4.87 -9.75
N SER A 134 2.01 4.24 -10.82
CA SER A 134 1.09 3.09 -10.79
C SER A 134 1.42 2.10 -11.90
N SER A 135 1.38 0.81 -11.59
CA SER A 135 1.48 -0.27 -12.58
C SER A 135 0.17 -0.51 -13.35
N LEU A 136 -0.94 0.09 -12.93
CA LEU A 136 -2.24 -0.04 -13.58
C LEU A 136 -2.30 0.84 -14.84
N SER A 137 -2.50 0.22 -16.00
CA SER A 137 -2.51 0.92 -17.29
C SER A 137 -3.62 1.98 -17.43
N GLU A 138 -4.70 1.85 -16.67
CA GLU A 138 -5.81 2.82 -16.63
C GLU A 138 -5.57 3.99 -15.68
N SER A 139 -4.51 3.92 -14.87
CA SER A 139 -4.16 4.99 -13.94
C SER A 139 -3.58 6.20 -14.67
N ARG A 140 -3.95 7.41 -14.25
CA ARG A 140 -3.30 8.64 -14.71
C ARG A 140 -1.82 8.72 -14.32
N TYR A 141 -1.40 7.90 -13.37
CA TYR A 141 -0.03 7.81 -12.88
C TYR A 141 0.71 6.59 -13.44
N PHE A 142 0.16 5.97 -14.49
CA PHE A 142 0.79 4.79 -15.11
C PHE A 142 2.25 5.06 -15.45
N ASN A 143 3.09 4.14 -15.03
CA ASN A 143 4.53 4.17 -15.30
C ASN A 143 5.04 2.72 -15.38
N GLU A 144 5.82 2.41 -16.39
CA GLU A 144 6.37 1.06 -16.62
C GLU A 144 7.34 0.63 -15.51
N ASP A 145 7.96 1.58 -14.79
CA ASP A 145 8.84 1.32 -13.66
C ASP A 145 8.10 1.18 -12.32
N ALA A 146 6.76 1.29 -12.31
CA ALA A 146 5.98 1.13 -11.10
C ALA A 146 5.93 -0.34 -10.67
N ILE A 147 6.11 -0.58 -9.40
CA ILE A 147 6.11 -1.90 -8.77
C ILE A 147 4.70 -2.32 -8.36
N SER A 148 3.92 -1.38 -7.84
CA SER A 148 2.61 -1.67 -7.26
C SER A 148 1.49 -0.86 -7.91
N HIS A 149 0.27 -1.05 -7.45
CA HIS A 149 -0.88 -0.26 -7.91
C HIS A 149 -0.76 1.23 -7.53
N GLN A 150 0.00 1.54 -6.47
CA GLN A 150 0.39 2.90 -6.11
C GLN A 150 1.75 2.89 -5.44
N ASP A 151 2.74 3.48 -6.11
CA ASP A 151 4.04 3.76 -5.54
C ASP A 151 4.15 5.25 -5.23
N PHE A 152 4.80 5.58 -4.10
CA PHE A 152 5.34 6.92 -3.87
C PHE A 152 6.86 6.83 -3.80
N VAL A 153 7.54 7.70 -4.55
CA VAL A 153 9.00 7.76 -4.61
C VAL A 153 9.46 9.13 -4.16
N GLY A 154 10.21 9.18 -3.09
CA GLY A 154 10.82 10.40 -2.56
C GLY A 154 12.33 10.28 -2.44
N ARG A 155 13.02 11.41 -2.49
CA ARG A 155 14.48 11.52 -2.26
C ARG A 155 14.76 12.61 -1.25
N TYR A 156 15.66 12.32 -0.33
CA TYR A 156 16.09 13.24 0.70
C TYR A 156 17.53 12.94 1.16
N ASN A 157 18.12 13.86 1.88
CA ASN A 157 19.50 13.76 2.36
C ASN A 157 19.68 14.39 3.74
N ASP A 158 20.87 14.25 4.32
CA ASP A 158 21.25 14.85 5.59
C ASP A 158 22.28 15.99 5.45
N PHE A 159 22.42 16.58 4.25
CA PHE A 159 23.43 17.63 3.98
C PHE A 159 23.09 19.02 4.51
N ALA A 160 21.89 19.22 5.03
CA ALA A 160 21.51 20.52 5.55
C ALA A 160 22.49 20.99 6.62
N PRO A 161 22.99 22.23 6.52
CA PRO A 161 23.89 22.75 7.51
C PRO A 161 23.22 22.77 8.89
N ARG A 162 23.99 22.42 9.90
CA ARG A 162 23.54 22.52 11.29
C ARG A 162 23.14 23.98 11.56
N ASP A 163 21.87 24.19 11.87
CA ASP A 163 21.40 25.48 12.35
C ASP A 163 21.85 25.62 13.81
N SER A 164 22.56 26.71 14.11
CA SER A 164 22.99 27.02 15.49
C SER A 164 21.81 27.23 16.44
N THR A 165 20.63 27.44 15.88
CA THR A 165 19.36 27.52 16.66
C THR A 165 18.71 26.18 16.92
N GLU A 166 19.20 25.10 16.30
CA GLU A 166 18.75 23.72 16.50
C GLU A 166 19.91 22.87 17.05
N PRO A 167 20.20 22.95 18.36
CA PRO A 167 21.35 22.25 18.97
C PRO A 167 21.28 20.74 18.88
N ASP A 168 20.11 20.20 18.54
CA ASP A 168 19.81 18.77 18.54
C ASP A 168 20.11 18.06 17.21
N ARG A 169 20.53 18.81 16.19
CA ARG A 169 20.90 18.22 14.91
C ARG A 169 22.23 17.49 15.00
N SER A 170 22.22 16.20 14.65
CA SER A 170 23.46 15.43 14.56
C SER A 170 24.35 15.94 13.42
N VAL A 171 25.62 15.57 13.45
CA VAL A 171 26.52 15.82 12.33
C VAL A 171 26.12 14.94 11.16
N SER A 172 26.04 15.52 9.96
CA SER A 172 25.73 14.79 8.72
C SER A 172 26.64 13.57 8.50
N LEU A 173 26.05 12.46 8.13
CA LEU A 173 26.75 11.28 7.63
C LEU A 173 27.18 11.43 6.16
N GLY A 174 26.62 12.40 5.44
CA GLY A 174 26.84 12.56 4.02
C GLY A 174 26.04 11.60 3.16
N ILE A 175 24.83 11.24 3.58
CA ILE A 175 23.99 10.24 2.91
C ILE A 175 22.81 10.87 2.17
N THR A 176 22.43 10.20 1.07
CA THR A 176 21.17 10.43 0.36
C THR A 176 20.33 9.17 0.46
N VAL A 177 19.03 9.33 0.63
CA VAL A 177 18.08 8.22 0.71
C VAL A 177 17.07 8.34 -0.43
N LYS A 178 16.87 7.24 -1.16
CA LYS A 178 15.69 7.02 -1.99
C LYS A 178 14.71 6.20 -1.18
N GLN A 179 13.53 6.75 -0.93
CA GLN A 179 12.42 6.06 -0.27
C GLN A 179 11.35 5.75 -1.29
N GLU A 180 10.90 4.51 -1.31
CA GLU A 180 9.78 4.06 -2.12
C GLU A 180 8.75 3.39 -1.21
N SER A 181 7.47 3.63 -1.46
CA SER A 181 6.39 2.91 -0.79
C SER A 181 5.53 2.22 -1.83
N TYR A 182 5.11 0.98 -1.54
CA TYR A 182 4.34 0.14 -2.44
C TYR A 182 3.04 -0.30 -1.78
N ALA A 183 1.93 -0.13 -2.49
CA ALA A 183 0.60 -0.52 -2.04
C ALA A 183 -0.21 -1.17 -3.16
N TRP A 184 -0.92 -2.26 -2.84
CA TRP A 184 -1.75 -3.03 -3.76
C TRP A 184 -3.21 -3.03 -3.33
N ASN A 185 -4.11 -3.28 -4.26
CA ASN A 185 -5.56 -3.38 -4.01
C ASN A 185 -6.08 -4.82 -4.20
N PHE A 186 -5.22 -5.81 -4.01
CA PHE A 186 -5.64 -7.21 -3.96
C PHE A 186 -6.07 -7.57 -2.55
N PRO A 187 -7.14 -8.38 -2.34
CA PRO A 187 -7.60 -8.76 -1.01
C PRO A 187 -6.55 -9.44 -0.12
N PHE A 188 -5.55 -10.08 -0.72
CA PHE A 188 -4.42 -10.71 -0.03
C PHE A 188 -3.21 -9.78 0.16
N ALA A 189 -3.28 -8.53 -0.29
CA ALA A 189 -2.19 -7.56 -0.26
C ALA A 189 -2.64 -6.13 0.13
N ASP A 190 -3.90 -5.92 0.49
CA ASP A 190 -4.46 -4.59 0.76
C ASP A 190 -4.26 -4.13 2.23
N PHE A 191 -3.70 -4.98 3.06
CA PHE A 191 -3.48 -4.78 4.49
C PHE A 191 -2.01 -4.51 4.86
N TYR A 192 -1.14 -4.29 3.87
CA TYR A 192 0.24 -3.84 4.11
C TYR A 192 0.69 -2.76 3.12
N VAL A 193 1.64 -1.97 3.57
CA VAL A 193 2.42 -1.03 2.74
C VAL A 193 3.90 -1.38 2.94
N ILE A 194 4.61 -1.66 1.85
CA ILE A 194 6.05 -1.92 1.89
C ILE A 194 6.79 -0.61 1.76
N LEU A 195 7.79 -0.39 2.60
CA LEU A 195 8.69 0.75 2.59
C LEU A 195 10.10 0.27 2.22
N ASN A 196 10.56 0.68 1.06
CA ASN A 196 11.87 0.35 0.51
C ASN A 196 12.79 1.57 0.61
N TYR A 197 13.93 1.41 1.29
CA TYR A 197 14.91 2.48 1.48
C TYR A 197 16.23 2.08 0.86
N THR A 198 16.75 2.89 -0.05
CA THR A 198 18.11 2.76 -0.57
C THR A 198 18.93 3.94 -0.04
N ILE A 199 19.96 3.63 0.73
CA ILE A 199 20.82 4.59 1.40
C ILE A 199 22.16 4.66 0.64
N TYR A 200 22.46 5.80 0.05
CA TYR A 200 23.69 6.06 -0.70
C TYR A 200 24.66 6.90 0.14
N ASN A 201 25.90 6.50 0.19
CA ASN A 201 26.96 7.36 0.69
C ASN A 201 27.37 8.35 -0.41
N ALA A 202 26.78 9.54 -0.39
CA ALA A 202 27.08 10.63 -1.31
C ALA A 202 28.17 11.59 -0.76
N GLY A 203 28.69 11.29 0.43
CA GLY A 203 29.77 12.04 1.08
C GLY A 203 31.15 11.64 0.56
N THR A 204 32.18 12.15 1.25
CA THR A 204 33.59 11.87 0.95
C THR A 204 34.26 10.99 1.99
N ASP A 205 33.55 10.63 3.06
CA ASP A 205 34.03 9.78 4.14
C ASP A 205 33.49 8.36 3.98
N THR A 206 34.29 7.39 4.37
CA THR A 206 33.83 6.01 4.49
C THR A 206 33.15 5.83 5.85
N LEU A 207 31.97 5.24 5.84
CA LEU A 207 31.20 4.92 7.04
C LEU A 207 31.46 3.48 7.44
N ASP A 208 31.66 3.23 8.73
CA ASP A 208 31.90 1.91 9.31
C ASP A 208 30.81 1.56 10.31
N SER A 209 30.61 0.26 10.53
CA SER A 209 29.69 -0.28 11.52
C SER A 209 28.28 0.33 11.42
N ILE A 210 27.71 0.29 10.22
CA ILE A 210 26.43 0.94 9.92
C ILE A 210 25.27 0.11 10.45
N TYR A 211 24.30 0.79 11.05
CA TYR A 211 23.01 0.24 11.44
C TYR A 211 21.87 1.03 10.81
N LEU A 212 20.86 0.32 10.34
CA LEU A 212 19.65 0.89 9.73
C LEU A 212 18.44 0.49 10.56
N GLY A 213 17.52 1.41 10.83
CA GLY A 213 16.34 1.09 11.63
C GLY A 213 15.12 1.94 11.24
N LEU A 214 13.93 1.40 11.50
CA LEU A 214 12.69 2.16 11.40
C LEU A 214 12.20 2.47 12.81
N TRP A 215 12.27 3.73 13.16
CA TRP A 215 11.71 4.28 14.38
C TRP A 215 10.23 4.59 14.18
N SER A 216 9.40 4.37 15.20
CA SER A 216 7.98 4.69 15.16
C SER A 216 7.41 5.05 16.53
N ASN A 217 6.36 5.86 16.55
CA ASN A 217 5.48 6.05 17.68
C ASN A 217 4.07 5.53 17.29
N PRO A 218 3.81 4.24 17.48
CA PRO A 218 2.53 3.65 17.13
C PRO A 218 1.46 4.05 18.15
N CYS A 219 0.28 4.44 17.65
CA CYS A 219 -0.87 4.84 18.45
C CYS A 219 -2.14 4.29 17.83
N VAL A 220 -2.63 3.13 18.29
CA VAL A 220 -3.85 2.52 17.78
C VAL A 220 -5.05 3.13 18.47
N ARG A 221 -5.78 4.05 17.79
CA ARG A 221 -6.86 4.84 18.36
C ARG A 221 -7.97 5.17 17.37
N ASN A 222 -9.20 5.10 17.84
CA ASN A 222 -10.36 5.58 17.10
C ASN A 222 -10.50 7.09 17.28
N THR A 223 -10.13 7.86 16.26
CA THR A 223 -10.16 9.33 16.29
C THR A 223 -11.54 9.94 16.21
N ASN A 224 -12.59 9.16 15.97
CA ASN A 224 -13.96 9.62 16.16
C ASN A 224 -14.26 9.88 17.65
N ASN A 225 -13.58 9.21 18.55
CA ASN A 225 -13.82 9.26 20.00
C ASN A 225 -12.72 10.01 20.77
N VAL A 226 -11.53 10.09 20.22
CA VAL A 226 -10.36 10.71 20.86
C VAL A 226 -9.69 11.69 19.89
N ARG A 227 -9.56 12.94 20.36
CA ARG A 227 -8.86 13.93 19.55
C ARG A 227 -7.37 13.57 19.43
N PRO A 228 -6.79 13.54 18.20
CA PRO A 228 -5.37 13.32 18.00
C PRO A 228 -4.49 14.30 18.81
N ALA A 229 -3.30 13.84 19.19
CA ALA A 229 -2.30 14.59 19.93
C ALA A 229 -2.73 15.08 21.34
N THR A 230 -3.79 14.51 21.91
CA THR A 230 -4.13 14.70 23.34
C THR A 230 -3.53 13.60 24.20
N PRO A 231 -3.40 13.78 25.54
CA PRO A 231 -2.90 12.71 26.43
C PRO A 231 -3.65 11.38 26.26
N GLY A 232 -4.98 11.40 26.14
CA GLY A 232 -5.80 10.19 25.92
C GLY A 232 -5.56 9.50 24.56
N TYR A 233 -4.96 10.17 23.61
CA TYR A 233 -4.56 9.57 22.34
C TYR A 233 -3.33 8.65 22.51
N PHE A 234 -2.38 9.02 23.35
CA PHE A 234 -1.08 8.36 23.45
C PHE A 234 -0.99 7.25 24.51
N THR A 235 -1.70 7.38 25.62
CA THR A 235 -1.39 6.65 26.86
C THR A 235 -2.07 5.28 27.00
N HIS A 236 -2.78 4.81 25.99
CA HIS A 236 -3.60 3.59 26.08
C HIS A 236 -3.16 2.45 25.16
N GLY A 237 -2.03 2.61 24.48
CA GLY A 237 -1.45 1.58 23.62
C GLY A 237 -0.53 0.64 24.37
N ALA A 238 -0.38 -0.58 23.88
CA ALA A 238 0.65 -1.50 24.32
C ALA A 238 1.44 -2.03 23.12
N ASN A 239 2.65 -2.55 23.39
CA ASN A 239 3.59 -2.93 22.34
C ASN A 239 4.16 -4.33 22.62
N GLY A 240 4.51 -5.04 21.57
CA GLY A 240 5.18 -6.33 21.65
C GLY A 240 6.19 -6.53 20.52
N TYR A 241 6.93 -7.62 20.61
CA TYR A 241 7.88 -8.02 19.59
C TYR A 241 7.80 -9.52 19.35
N MET A 242 7.79 -9.94 18.10
CA MET A 242 7.83 -11.33 17.65
C MET A 242 9.14 -11.58 16.92
N ASP A 243 10.12 -12.13 17.64
CA ASP A 243 11.48 -12.34 17.15
C ASP A 243 11.53 -13.21 15.87
N THR A 244 10.77 -14.31 15.87
CA THR A 244 10.70 -15.22 14.70
C THR A 244 10.21 -14.57 13.42
N LEU A 245 9.41 -13.51 13.55
CA LEU A 245 8.88 -12.73 12.43
C LEU A 245 9.68 -11.45 12.17
N ARG A 246 10.64 -11.12 13.04
CA ARG A 246 11.37 -9.82 13.03
C ARG A 246 10.38 -8.65 12.98
N MET A 247 9.30 -8.74 13.78
CA MET A 247 8.19 -7.81 13.75
C MET A 247 7.87 -7.24 15.12
N GLN A 248 7.90 -5.94 15.25
CA GLN A 248 7.29 -5.22 16.37
C GLN A 248 5.80 -5.01 16.07
N TYR A 249 4.95 -4.95 17.10
CA TYR A 249 3.54 -4.69 16.94
C TYR A 249 2.97 -3.85 18.08
N SER A 250 1.85 -3.18 17.81
CA SER A 250 1.14 -2.35 18.78
C SER A 250 -0.36 -2.47 18.63
N PHE A 251 -1.08 -2.21 19.72
CA PHE A 251 -2.53 -2.34 19.78
C PHE A 251 -3.14 -1.43 20.84
N ASP A 252 -4.45 -1.21 20.77
CA ASP A 252 -5.24 -0.55 21.79
C ASP A 252 -5.43 -1.53 22.98
N TYR A 253 -4.86 -1.17 24.14
CA TYR A 253 -4.79 -2.07 25.30
C TYR A 253 -6.11 -2.12 26.08
N ASP A 254 -6.68 -0.99 26.43
CA ASP A 254 -7.76 -0.90 27.41
C ASP A 254 -9.07 -0.29 26.89
N GLY A 255 -9.07 0.26 25.70
CA GLY A 255 -10.25 0.87 25.10
C GLY A 255 -10.71 2.17 25.74
N ILE A 256 -9.91 2.77 26.58
CA ILE A 256 -10.21 4.06 27.22
C ILE A 256 -9.74 5.21 26.28
N PRO A 257 -10.40 6.39 26.22
CA PRO A 257 -11.50 6.80 27.11
C PRO A 257 -12.89 6.33 26.70
N THR A 258 -13.05 5.76 25.51
CA THR A 258 -14.38 5.42 24.99
C THR A 258 -14.37 4.04 24.34
N PRO A 259 -15.06 3.04 24.87
CA PRO A 259 -15.27 1.77 24.20
C PRO A 259 -16.17 1.95 22.95
N PRO A 260 -16.08 1.08 21.93
CA PRO A 260 -15.16 -0.08 21.92
C PRO A 260 -13.72 0.32 21.66
N PRO A 261 -12.75 -0.50 22.12
CA PRO A 261 -11.35 -0.33 21.74
C PRO A 261 -11.21 -0.49 20.23
N ALA A 262 -10.13 0.08 19.66
CA ALA A 262 -9.78 -0.22 18.29
C ALA A 262 -9.42 -1.72 18.18
N ASP A 263 -10.17 -2.44 17.34
CA ASP A 263 -10.10 -3.90 17.23
C ASP A 263 -9.10 -4.32 16.15
N SER A 264 -7.87 -3.81 16.28
CA SER A 264 -6.82 -4.00 15.27
C SER A 264 -5.42 -3.87 15.86
N TYR A 265 -4.45 -4.34 15.09
CA TYR A 265 -3.02 -4.23 15.32
C TYR A 265 -2.35 -3.41 14.23
N ILE A 266 -1.21 -2.80 14.55
CA ILE A 266 -0.17 -2.44 13.59
C ILE A 266 1.07 -3.26 13.86
N GLY A 267 1.67 -3.83 12.82
CA GLY A 267 2.98 -4.46 12.83
C GLY A 267 3.95 -3.68 11.95
N ILE A 268 5.20 -3.56 12.39
CA ILE A 268 6.32 -3.13 11.55
C ILE A 268 7.32 -4.27 11.51
N LYS A 269 7.55 -4.82 10.32
CA LYS A 269 8.38 -6.00 10.08
C LYS A 269 9.58 -5.65 9.23
N LEU A 270 10.75 -6.14 9.61
CA LEU A 270 11.93 -6.15 8.74
C LEU A 270 11.76 -7.27 7.71
N LEU A 271 11.58 -6.93 6.44
CA LEU A 271 11.38 -7.87 5.35
C LEU A 271 12.71 -8.38 4.81
N GLY A 272 13.63 -7.48 4.48
CA GLY A 272 14.93 -7.85 3.96
C GLY A 272 15.91 -6.70 3.86
N VAL A 273 17.13 -7.04 3.44
CA VAL A 273 18.25 -6.10 3.28
C VAL A 273 19.17 -6.56 2.16
N THR A 274 19.85 -5.62 1.51
CA THR A 274 20.87 -5.93 0.49
C THR A 274 22.03 -4.91 0.59
N PRO A 275 23.29 -5.36 0.73
CA PRO A 275 23.73 -6.72 1.05
C PRO A 275 23.39 -7.13 2.49
N PHE A 276 23.64 -8.38 2.85
CA PHE A 276 23.50 -8.82 4.23
C PHE A 276 24.52 -8.16 5.18
N PRO A 277 24.14 -7.84 6.42
CA PRO A 277 25.07 -7.39 7.45
C PRO A 277 26.08 -8.48 7.84
N GLN A 278 27.17 -8.07 8.49
CA GLN A 278 28.21 -8.98 8.93
C GLN A 278 27.68 -10.06 9.87
N GLY A 279 28.02 -11.32 9.56
CA GLY A 279 27.70 -12.47 10.42
C GLY A 279 26.30 -13.05 10.21
N VAL A 280 25.60 -12.66 9.16
CA VAL A 280 24.46 -13.41 8.63
C VAL A 280 25.01 -14.62 7.89
N ASP A 281 24.40 -15.77 8.08
CA ASP A 281 24.81 -17.01 7.42
C ASP A 281 24.34 -17.08 5.96
N SER A 282 24.71 -18.14 5.27
CA SER A 282 24.34 -18.36 3.87
C SER A 282 22.85 -18.65 3.66
N LEU A 283 22.08 -18.84 4.74
CA LEU A 283 20.63 -19.02 4.70
C LEU A 283 19.88 -17.70 4.86
N GLY A 284 20.59 -16.59 5.04
CA GLY A 284 19.99 -15.26 5.14
C GLY A 284 19.22 -14.99 6.45
N ASP A 285 19.44 -15.78 7.52
CA ASP A 285 18.73 -15.56 8.79
C ASP A 285 19.16 -14.25 9.47
N LEU A 286 18.34 -13.23 9.30
CA LEU A 286 18.57 -11.89 9.85
C LEU A 286 18.27 -11.78 11.36
N ARG A 287 17.68 -12.78 12.03
CA ARG A 287 17.28 -12.68 13.44
C ARG A 287 18.43 -12.30 14.35
N SER A 288 19.61 -12.88 14.12
CA SER A 288 20.82 -12.59 14.91
C SER A 288 21.38 -11.17 14.69
N ARG A 289 20.87 -10.43 13.71
CA ARG A 289 21.29 -9.09 13.30
C ARG A 289 20.13 -8.08 13.32
N THR A 290 18.99 -8.49 13.87
CA THR A 290 17.82 -7.63 14.07
C THR A 290 17.72 -7.27 15.55
N TYR A 291 17.50 -6.01 15.83
CA TYR A 291 17.43 -5.46 17.20
C TYR A 291 16.10 -4.76 17.40
N TYR A 292 15.54 -4.88 18.60
CA TYR A 292 14.30 -4.23 18.98
C TYR A 292 14.48 -3.43 20.27
N ASN A 293 14.10 -2.15 20.21
CA ASN A 293 14.04 -1.27 21.36
C ASN A 293 12.68 -0.57 21.48
N ALA A 294 12.33 -0.20 22.71
CA ALA A 294 11.17 0.63 23.00
C ALA A 294 11.47 1.50 24.22
N TRP A 295 10.94 2.71 24.23
CA TRP A 295 11.05 3.64 25.36
C TRP A 295 9.87 4.59 25.39
N ARG A 296 9.64 5.29 26.52
CA ARG A 296 8.56 6.26 26.60
C ARG A 296 8.79 7.44 25.68
N PHE A 297 7.78 7.74 24.88
CA PHE A 297 7.79 8.89 23.99
C PHE A 297 7.94 10.19 24.79
N ASN A 298 8.93 11.00 24.41
CA ASN A 298 9.17 12.33 24.97
C ASN A 298 9.30 12.38 26.50
N SER A 299 9.83 11.31 27.11
CA SER A 299 10.03 11.25 28.57
C SER A 299 11.23 12.08 28.99
N ALA A 300 11.00 13.02 29.91
CA ALA A 300 12.04 13.79 30.58
C ALA A 300 12.59 13.09 31.85
N SER A 301 12.04 11.94 32.22
CA SER A 301 12.48 11.24 33.43
C SER A 301 13.74 10.45 33.17
N GLY A 302 14.74 10.60 34.02
CA GLY A 302 15.97 9.81 34.05
C GLY A 302 15.74 8.34 34.43
N ASP A 303 14.67 7.74 33.95
CA ASP A 303 14.42 6.32 34.08
C ASP A 303 15.40 5.61 33.17
N LEU A 304 16.44 5.04 33.72
CA LEU A 304 17.52 4.33 33.02
C LEU A 304 17.03 3.12 32.22
N ASP A 305 15.82 2.66 32.52
CA ASP A 305 15.17 1.58 31.77
C ASP A 305 14.47 2.04 30.49
N TYR A 306 14.18 3.33 30.39
CA TYR A 306 13.54 3.97 29.26
C TYR A 306 14.38 5.18 28.85
N PHE A 307 15.19 5.02 27.85
CA PHE A 307 16.05 6.08 27.36
C PHE A 307 15.27 7.37 27.07
N SER A 308 15.82 8.50 27.50
CA SER A 308 15.38 9.81 27.06
C SER A 308 16.22 10.26 25.86
N PRO A 309 15.62 10.64 24.73
CA PRO A 309 16.37 11.24 23.61
C PRO A 309 17.02 12.58 23.96
N GLN A 310 16.60 13.21 25.06
CA GLN A 310 17.18 14.47 25.53
C GLN A 310 18.66 14.34 25.90
N ASP A 311 19.11 13.13 26.23
CA ASP A 311 20.53 12.88 26.48
C ASP A 311 21.38 12.97 25.20
N ASP A 312 20.72 13.01 24.02
CA ASP A 312 21.39 13.00 22.72
C ASP A 312 21.81 14.36 22.20
N ALA A 313 21.28 15.46 22.73
CA ALA A 313 21.45 16.75 22.09
C ALA A 313 22.69 17.52 22.51
N GLU A 314 23.17 17.34 23.72
CA GLU A 314 24.19 18.22 24.31
C GLU A 314 25.48 17.50 24.72
N ASN A 315 25.50 16.19 24.66
CA ASN A 315 26.66 15.39 25.05
C ASN A 315 27.21 14.59 23.88
N VAL A 316 28.52 14.43 23.87
CA VAL A 316 29.25 13.41 23.09
C VAL A 316 28.67 11.99 23.31
N LEU A 317 27.91 11.80 24.38
CA LEU A 317 27.12 10.60 24.69
C LEU A 317 25.81 10.51 23.90
N GLY A 318 25.32 11.56 23.30
CA GLY A 318 24.01 11.61 22.66
C GLY A 318 23.90 10.79 21.38
N ALA A 319 24.76 11.02 20.41
CA ALA A 319 24.82 10.21 19.20
C ALA A 319 25.12 8.74 19.56
N ARG A 320 25.87 8.48 20.62
CA ARG A 320 26.15 7.15 21.11
C ARG A 320 24.89 6.46 21.66
N SER A 321 24.05 7.16 22.39
CA SER A 321 22.80 6.60 22.90
C SER A 321 21.83 6.17 21.78
N ARG A 322 21.63 6.97 20.74
CA ARG A 322 20.86 6.59 19.54
C ARG A 322 21.49 5.40 18.84
N TYR A 323 22.80 5.39 18.70
CA TYR A 323 23.55 4.31 18.08
C TYR A 323 23.46 3.01 18.88
N ASP A 324 23.57 3.10 20.22
CA ASP A 324 23.43 1.94 21.11
C ASP A 324 22.04 1.30 20.99
N ARG A 325 20.99 2.10 20.77
CA ARG A 325 19.62 1.58 20.50
C ARG A 325 19.47 0.91 19.13
N LEU A 326 20.21 1.37 18.15
CA LEU A 326 20.26 0.71 16.83
C LEU A 326 21.01 -0.61 16.90
N SER A 327 21.99 -0.74 17.81
CA SER A 327 22.95 -1.84 17.85
C SER A 327 22.70 -2.89 18.92
N ALA A 328 21.70 -2.71 19.77
CA ALA A 328 21.36 -3.63 20.85
C ALA A 328 19.84 -3.73 21.05
N SER A 329 19.37 -4.88 21.52
CA SER A 329 17.96 -5.10 21.87
C SER A 329 17.70 -4.88 23.35
N LEU A 330 16.46 -4.52 23.68
CA LEU A 330 15.96 -4.64 25.06
C LEU A 330 16.08 -6.10 25.55
N PRO A 331 16.35 -6.31 26.84
CA PRO A 331 16.24 -7.65 27.44
C PRO A 331 14.83 -8.22 27.27
N GLN A 332 14.72 -9.52 26.99
CA GLN A 332 13.43 -10.19 26.76
C GLN A 332 12.40 -9.93 27.86
N GLN A 333 12.83 -9.91 29.12
CA GLN A 333 11.95 -9.61 30.26
C GLN A 333 11.28 -8.22 30.15
N LYS A 334 11.98 -7.23 29.61
CA LYS A 334 11.41 -5.89 29.36
C LYS A 334 10.45 -5.91 28.20
N ILE A 335 10.78 -6.61 27.11
CA ILE A 335 9.90 -6.80 25.96
C ILE A 335 8.59 -7.44 26.39
N ASP A 336 8.63 -8.46 27.24
CA ASP A 336 7.44 -9.16 27.73
C ASP A 336 6.53 -8.23 28.57
N LEU A 337 7.10 -7.26 29.27
CA LEU A 337 6.32 -6.29 30.06
C LEU A 337 5.61 -5.24 29.20
N LEU A 338 6.17 -4.87 28.05
CA LEU A 338 5.59 -3.82 27.17
C LEU A 338 4.16 -4.13 26.72
N ARG A 339 3.83 -5.41 26.57
CA ARG A 339 2.48 -5.84 26.12
C ARG A 339 1.47 -5.97 27.26
N LEU A 340 1.91 -5.86 28.50
CA LEU A 340 1.08 -6.07 29.71
C LEU A 340 0.63 -4.77 30.36
N GLN A 341 0.99 -3.62 29.79
CA GLN A 341 0.64 -2.32 30.34
C GLN A 341 0.42 -1.30 29.21
N ALA A 342 -0.52 -0.40 29.46
CA ALA A 342 -0.76 0.72 28.55
C ALA A 342 0.24 1.84 28.82
N ASP A 343 0.92 2.32 27.78
CA ASP A 343 1.81 3.48 27.85
C ASP A 343 2.01 4.13 26.48
N ASN A 344 2.55 5.34 26.46
CA ASN A 344 2.97 6.01 25.24
C ASN A 344 4.43 5.63 24.92
N MET A 345 4.60 4.60 24.10
CA MET A 345 5.91 4.07 23.76
C MET A 345 6.30 4.43 22.33
N THR A 346 7.57 4.76 22.15
CA THR A 346 8.23 4.65 20.84
C THR A 346 8.90 3.31 20.70
N THR A 347 9.06 2.88 19.46
CA THR A 347 9.67 1.61 19.10
C THR A 347 10.71 1.82 18.02
N LEU A 348 11.74 0.99 18.00
CA LEU A 348 12.80 0.98 16.99
C LEU A 348 13.12 -0.45 16.63
N LEU A 349 12.94 -0.78 15.36
CA LEU A 349 13.35 -2.05 14.77
C LEU A 349 14.53 -1.79 13.84
N SER A 350 15.67 -2.42 14.10
CA SER A 350 16.92 -2.12 13.38
C SER A 350 17.69 -3.36 12.98
N VAL A 351 18.62 -3.20 12.04
CA VAL A 351 19.46 -4.25 11.48
C VAL A 351 20.88 -3.75 11.26
N GLY A 352 21.88 -4.62 11.46
CA GLY A 352 23.31 -4.32 11.33
C GLY A 352 24.18 -5.25 12.17
N PRO A 353 25.51 -5.01 12.27
CA PRO A 353 26.25 -3.96 11.57
C PRO A 353 26.60 -4.34 10.13
N TYR A 354 26.61 -3.35 9.26
CA TYR A 354 27.34 -3.44 7.98
C TYR A 354 28.77 -2.98 8.23
N VAL A 355 29.72 -3.69 7.64
CA VAL A 355 31.16 -3.43 7.91
C VAL A 355 31.54 -2.03 7.49
N THR A 356 31.22 -1.69 6.23
CA THR A 356 31.64 -0.43 5.62
C THR A 356 30.69 -0.01 4.50
N LEU A 357 30.56 1.29 4.31
CA LEU A 357 29.88 1.92 3.18
C LEU A 357 30.82 3.00 2.63
N ALA A 358 31.51 2.70 1.52
CA ALA A 358 32.42 3.64 0.90
C ALA A 358 31.65 4.74 0.12
N PRO A 359 32.29 5.88 -0.17
CA PRO A 359 31.69 6.88 -1.05
C PRO A 359 31.25 6.30 -2.40
N GLY A 360 29.99 6.49 -2.77
CA GLY A 360 29.36 5.96 -3.97
C GLY A 360 28.67 4.60 -3.80
N ASP A 361 28.90 3.91 -2.68
CA ASP A 361 28.20 2.65 -2.38
C ASP A 361 26.81 2.89 -1.80
N SER A 362 25.98 1.85 -1.82
CA SER A 362 24.64 1.89 -1.25
C SER A 362 24.31 0.64 -0.42
N LEU A 363 23.37 0.81 0.50
CA LEU A 363 22.70 -0.24 1.27
C LEU A 363 21.20 -0.15 1.03
N ASN A 364 20.53 -1.30 1.01
CA ASN A 364 19.07 -1.35 0.93
C ASN A 364 18.49 -2.00 2.19
N VAL A 365 17.37 -1.46 2.69
CA VAL A 365 16.58 -2.05 3.77
C VAL A 365 15.09 -1.88 3.49
N VAL A 366 14.33 -2.93 3.74
CA VAL A 366 12.90 -2.97 3.44
C VAL A 366 12.11 -3.33 4.68
N PHE A 367 11.08 -2.52 4.96
CA PHE A 367 10.13 -2.75 6.05
C PHE A 367 8.71 -2.89 5.51
N GLY A 368 7.90 -3.73 6.17
CA GLY A 368 6.46 -3.79 5.96
C GLY A 368 5.73 -3.08 7.11
N VAL A 369 4.80 -2.19 6.77
CA VAL A 369 3.79 -1.66 7.70
C VAL A 369 2.51 -2.45 7.45
N ILE A 370 2.07 -3.22 8.43
CA ILE A 370 1.02 -4.22 8.32
C ILE A 370 -0.06 -3.89 9.34
N CYS A 371 -1.33 -3.86 8.93
CA CYS A 371 -2.45 -3.65 9.84
C CYS A 371 -3.44 -4.80 9.71
N ALA A 372 -3.83 -5.38 10.85
CA ALA A 372 -4.71 -6.54 10.91
C ALA A 372 -5.81 -6.37 11.95
N LYS A 373 -7.00 -6.91 11.68
CA LYS A 373 -8.04 -7.06 12.71
C LYS A 373 -7.62 -8.13 13.73
N LYS A 374 -7.98 -7.91 14.99
CA LYS A 374 -7.86 -8.94 16.03
C LYS A 374 -8.75 -10.13 15.71
N ALA A 375 -8.24 -11.33 15.87
CA ALA A 375 -9.04 -12.55 15.83
C ALA A 375 -9.62 -12.88 17.22
N GLY A 376 -10.70 -13.65 17.24
CA GLY A 376 -11.36 -14.08 18.49
C GLY A 376 -12.10 -12.96 19.23
N THR A 377 -12.59 -13.27 20.42
CA THR A 377 -13.44 -12.37 21.23
C THR A 377 -12.83 -12.01 22.58
N ALA A 378 -11.57 -12.39 22.85
CA ALA A 378 -10.90 -12.09 24.09
C ALA A 378 -10.70 -10.57 24.27
N ALA A 379 -10.63 -10.11 25.52
CA ALA A 379 -10.36 -8.70 25.81
C ALA A 379 -9.01 -8.27 25.23
N ALA A 380 -8.95 -7.08 24.63
CA ALA A 380 -7.76 -6.56 23.93
C ALA A 380 -6.48 -6.68 24.75
N ARG A 381 -6.54 -6.34 26.05
CA ARG A 381 -5.42 -6.42 27.00
C ARG A 381 -4.81 -7.81 27.20
N ASN A 382 -5.50 -8.86 26.79
CA ASN A 382 -4.96 -10.22 26.93
C ASN A 382 -3.89 -10.52 25.87
N ASP A 383 -3.96 -9.87 24.73
CA ASP A 383 -3.01 -10.00 23.64
C ASP A 383 -2.61 -11.46 23.40
N THR A 384 -3.61 -12.33 23.18
CA THR A 384 -3.38 -13.75 22.98
C THR A 384 -2.80 -14.04 21.60
N ARG A 385 -2.20 -15.23 21.42
CA ARG A 385 -1.74 -15.67 20.10
C ARG A 385 -2.90 -15.73 19.10
N GLU A 386 -4.07 -16.21 19.53
CA GLU A 386 -5.28 -16.23 18.72
C GLU A 386 -5.65 -14.83 18.21
N GLN A 387 -5.60 -13.82 19.07
CA GLN A 387 -5.89 -12.44 18.66
C GLN A 387 -4.93 -11.91 17.62
N ARG A 388 -3.68 -12.40 17.58
CA ARG A 388 -2.65 -12.01 16.64
C ARG A 388 -2.61 -12.88 15.36
N GLU A 389 -3.48 -13.89 15.22
CA GLU A 389 -3.43 -14.83 14.09
C GLU A 389 -3.49 -14.11 12.74
N ASN A 390 -4.41 -13.15 12.57
CA ASN A 390 -4.49 -12.38 11.34
C ASN A 390 -3.21 -11.58 11.09
N LEU A 391 -2.68 -10.88 12.11
CA LEU A 391 -1.42 -10.13 11.98
C LEU A 391 -0.25 -11.03 11.57
N ILE A 392 -0.18 -12.24 12.11
CA ILE A 392 0.85 -13.23 11.77
C ILE A 392 0.69 -13.64 10.31
N ALA A 393 -0.50 -14.09 9.91
CA ALA A 393 -0.77 -14.53 8.53
C ALA A 393 -0.50 -13.41 7.50
N GLU A 394 -1.01 -12.21 7.77
CA GLU A 394 -0.80 -11.04 6.91
C GLU A 394 0.67 -10.63 6.83
N SER A 395 1.44 -10.83 7.93
CA SER A 395 2.89 -10.58 7.92
C SER A 395 3.68 -11.58 7.07
N GLU A 396 3.19 -12.81 6.96
CA GLU A 396 3.77 -13.84 6.10
C GLU A 396 3.50 -13.53 4.63
N LEU A 397 2.28 -13.11 4.28
CA LEU A 397 1.94 -12.65 2.93
C LEU A 397 2.75 -11.41 2.52
N CYS A 398 2.96 -10.47 3.44
CA CYS A 398 3.83 -9.32 3.20
C CYS A 398 5.30 -9.75 2.95
N GLN A 399 5.79 -10.77 3.65
CA GLN A 399 7.13 -11.34 3.41
C GLN A 399 7.21 -11.98 2.03
N GLN A 400 6.24 -12.82 1.67
CA GLN A 400 6.20 -13.46 0.36
C GLN A 400 6.15 -12.43 -0.78
N ALA A 401 5.40 -11.34 -0.59
CA ALA A 401 5.37 -10.24 -1.55
C ALA A 401 6.75 -9.61 -1.76
N TYR A 402 7.52 -9.42 -0.67
CA TYR A 402 8.89 -8.93 -0.75
C TYR A 402 9.82 -9.97 -1.38
N ASP A 403 9.78 -11.22 -0.94
CA ASP A 403 10.70 -12.28 -1.38
C ASP A 403 10.60 -12.49 -2.90
N GLY A 404 9.38 -12.49 -3.45
CA GLY A 404 9.18 -12.59 -4.90
C GLY A 404 9.79 -13.86 -5.48
N GLU A 405 10.88 -13.72 -6.23
CA GLU A 405 11.63 -14.84 -6.82
C GLU A 405 12.65 -15.48 -5.86
N ASP A 406 13.06 -14.78 -4.79
CA ASP A 406 13.97 -15.28 -3.74
C ASP A 406 13.18 -16.08 -2.69
N VAL A 407 12.74 -17.27 -3.06
CA VAL A 407 11.81 -18.09 -2.25
C VAL A 407 12.42 -18.50 -0.90
N ASN A 408 13.72 -18.61 -0.82
CA ASN A 408 14.41 -19.02 0.41
C ASN A 408 15.00 -17.85 1.21
N GLY A 409 14.92 -16.62 0.70
CA GLY A 409 15.35 -15.39 1.38
C GLY A 409 16.86 -15.23 1.54
N ASN A 410 17.65 -15.89 0.67
CA ASN A 410 19.11 -15.89 0.79
C ASN A 410 19.82 -14.82 -0.06
N ASN A 411 19.08 -14.01 -0.81
CA ASN A 411 19.57 -12.99 -1.77
C ASN A 411 20.53 -13.56 -2.84
N VAL A 412 20.39 -14.84 -3.16
CA VAL A 412 21.15 -15.52 -4.21
C VAL A 412 20.15 -16.11 -5.20
N LEU A 413 20.34 -15.86 -6.48
CA LEU A 413 19.49 -16.45 -7.51
C LEU A 413 19.79 -17.95 -7.65
N ASP A 414 18.97 -18.78 -7.02
CA ASP A 414 19.11 -20.21 -7.06
C ASP A 414 18.46 -20.85 -8.31
N PRO A 415 18.85 -22.07 -8.69
CA PRO A 415 18.24 -22.76 -9.83
C PRO A 415 16.74 -22.94 -9.65
N GLY A 416 15.95 -22.34 -10.55
CA GLY A 416 14.49 -22.39 -10.54
C GLY A 416 13.82 -21.13 -9.98
N GLU A 417 14.56 -20.19 -9.41
CA GLU A 417 14.04 -18.92 -8.90
C GLU A 417 13.91 -17.86 -10.01
N ASP A 418 14.82 -17.83 -10.99
CA ASP A 418 14.73 -16.91 -12.15
C ASP A 418 13.57 -17.29 -13.06
N MET A 419 12.39 -16.80 -12.72
CA MET A 419 11.14 -17.17 -13.38
C MET A 419 10.99 -16.55 -14.77
N ASN A 420 11.57 -15.38 -14.99
CA ASN A 420 11.47 -14.67 -16.26
C ASN A 420 12.74 -14.78 -17.13
N GLY A 421 13.80 -15.42 -16.62
CA GLY A 421 15.05 -15.66 -17.34
C GLY A 421 15.91 -14.40 -17.50
N ASN A 422 15.78 -13.40 -16.63
CA ASN A 422 16.51 -12.14 -16.70
C ASN A 422 17.87 -12.17 -15.97
N GLY A 423 18.17 -13.25 -15.23
CA GLY A 423 19.40 -13.45 -14.47
C GLY A 423 19.52 -12.60 -13.22
N LYS A 424 18.40 -12.12 -12.66
CA LYS A 424 18.31 -11.30 -11.44
C LYS A 424 17.20 -11.82 -10.56
N ILE A 425 17.31 -11.56 -9.26
CA ILE A 425 16.20 -11.72 -8.33
C ILE A 425 15.22 -10.56 -8.50
N ASP A 426 13.99 -10.87 -8.83
CA ASP A 426 12.91 -9.90 -8.88
C ASP A 426 12.07 -9.99 -7.60
N HIS A 427 12.28 -9.04 -6.70
CA HIS A 427 11.42 -8.83 -5.54
C HIS A 427 10.05 -8.25 -5.94
N TYR A 428 9.11 -8.23 -5.01
CA TYR A 428 7.77 -7.64 -5.15
C TYR A 428 6.92 -8.28 -6.24
N ARG A 429 7.14 -9.54 -6.52
CA ARG A 429 6.25 -10.32 -7.37
C ARG A 429 5.12 -10.90 -6.55
N LEU A 430 3.92 -10.71 -7.01
CA LEU A 430 2.71 -11.23 -6.40
C LEU A 430 2.05 -12.24 -7.33
N PRO A 431 1.45 -13.31 -6.80
CA PRO A 431 0.48 -14.09 -7.55
C PRO A 431 -0.62 -13.18 -8.09
N GLN A 432 -1.07 -13.43 -9.30
CA GLN A 432 -2.11 -12.65 -9.91
C GLN A 432 -3.36 -13.49 -10.12
N PRO A 433 -4.54 -12.98 -9.77
CA PRO A 433 -5.77 -13.66 -10.10
C PRO A 433 -5.91 -13.74 -11.63
N PRO A 434 -6.76 -14.63 -12.13
CA PRO A 434 -7.09 -14.66 -13.54
C PRO A 434 -7.55 -13.30 -14.06
N HIS A 435 -7.33 -13.01 -15.33
CA HIS A 435 -7.79 -11.77 -15.93
C HIS A 435 -9.32 -11.64 -15.83
N GLU A 436 -9.80 -10.41 -15.74
CA GLU A 436 -11.23 -10.12 -15.68
C GLU A 436 -11.95 -10.63 -16.93
N PRO A 437 -13.07 -11.38 -16.81
CA PRO A 437 -13.86 -11.76 -17.95
C PRO A 437 -14.54 -10.54 -18.57
N LYS A 438 -14.67 -10.52 -19.90
CA LYS A 438 -15.48 -9.51 -20.60
C LYS A 438 -16.94 -9.88 -20.44
N VAL A 439 -17.74 -9.00 -19.83
CA VAL A 439 -19.11 -9.26 -19.44
C VAL A 439 -20.09 -8.41 -20.25
N ARG A 440 -21.19 -9.00 -20.67
CA ARG A 440 -22.31 -8.30 -21.30
C ARG A 440 -23.63 -8.80 -20.78
N ALA A 441 -24.57 -7.89 -20.58
CA ALA A 441 -25.92 -8.20 -20.17
C ALA A 441 -26.91 -8.02 -21.35
N GLU A 442 -27.81 -8.96 -21.50
CA GLU A 442 -28.97 -8.85 -22.37
C GLU A 442 -30.24 -8.80 -21.50
N VAL A 443 -31.03 -7.75 -21.70
CA VAL A 443 -32.30 -7.59 -20.99
C VAL A 443 -33.41 -8.16 -21.85
N GLN A 444 -34.16 -9.10 -21.28
CA GLN A 444 -35.33 -9.73 -21.88
C GLN A 444 -36.56 -9.41 -21.01
N GLN A 445 -37.75 -9.74 -21.51
CA GLN A 445 -38.96 -9.57 -20.70
C GLN A 445 -38.89 -10.46 -19.45
N ASP A 446 -39.06 -9.86 -18.28
CA ASP A 446 -39.02 -10.52 -16.97
C ASP A 446 -37.74 -11.30 -16.71
N ASN A 447 -36.69 -11.08 -17.51
CA ASN A 447 -35.47 -11.85 -17.43
C ASN A 447 -34.23 -11.01 -17.82
N VAL A 448 -33.09 -11.42 -17.29
CA VAL A 448 -31.76 -10.90 -17.63
C VAL A 448 -30.86 -12.08 -17.91
N VAL A 449 -30.10 -12.00 -19.01
CA VAL A 449 -29.05 -12.98 -19.29
C VAL A 449 -27.73 -12.26 -19.31
N ILE A 450 -26.80 -12.76 -18.51
CA ILE A 450 -25.41 -12.29 -18.47
C ILE A 450 -24.57 -13.22 -19.32
N TYR A 451 -23.75 -12.67 -20.19
CA TYR A 451 -22.81 -13.40 -21.04
C TYR A 451 -21.40 -12.98 -20.70
N TRP A 452 -20.44 -13.93 -20.77
CA TRP A 452 -19.03 -13.60 -20.66
C TRP A 452 -18.15 -14.46 -21.56
N ASP A 453 -16.96 -13.94 -21.86
CA ASP A 453 -15.96 -14.65 -22.65
C ASP A 453 -15.21 -15.68 -21.80
N LYS A 454 -14.52 -16.60 -22.45
CA LYS A 454 -13.67 -17.57 -21.78
C LYS A 454 -12.17 -17.23 -21.88
N SER A 455 -11.78 -16.49 -22.93
CA SER A 455 -10.37 -16.29 -23.26
C SER A 455 -9.65 -15.39 -22.27
N SER A 456 -10.35 -14.44 -21.64
CA SER A 456 -9.71 -13.52 -20.70
C SER A 456 -9.22 -14.24 -19.43
N ALA A 457 -10.10 -15.00 -18.77
CA ALA A 457 -9.76 -15.67 -17.51
C ALA A 457 -9.04 -17.01 -17.71
N GLU A 458 -9.56 -17.89 -18.61
CA GLU A 458 -9.02 -19.25 -18.79
C GLU A 458 -7.63 -19.31 -19.43
N LEU A 459 -7.24 -18.26 -20.16
CA LEU A 459 -5.92 -18.13 -20.78
C LEU A 459 -5.02 -17.16 -20.01
N SER A 460 -5.40 -16.80 -18.79
CA SER A 460 -4.56 -16.01 -17.90
C SER A 460 -3.42 -16.89 -17.36
N LEU A 461 -2.20 -16.43 -17.60
CA LEU A 461 -1.00 -17.08 -17.07
C LEU A 461 -0.63 -16.39 -15.76
N ASP A 462 -0.58 -17.14 -14.66
CA ASP A 462 -0.05 -16.61 -13.40
C ASP A 462 1.45 -16.29 -13.56
N PRO A 463 1.91 -15.08 -13.23
CA PRO A 463 3.28 -14.66 -13.46
C PRO A 463 4.29 -15.34 -12.51
N ILE A 464 3.85 -15.89 -11.40
CA ILE A 464 4.70 -16.58 -10.42
C ILE A 464 4.78 -18.06 -10.76
N SER A 465 3.64 -18.74 -10.79
CA SER A 465 3.61 -20.19 -11.05
C SER A 465 3.86 -20.55 -12.52
N ARG A 466 3.69 -19.58 -13.44
CA ARG A 466 3.69 -19.77 -14.91
C ARG A 466 2.74 -20.86 -15.40
N LYS A 467 1.65 -21.04 -14.68
CA LYS A 467 0.60 -21.99 -15.03
C LYS A 467 -0.67 -21.26 -15.42
N TYR A 468 -1.48 -21.96 -16.21
CA TYR A 468 -2.88 -21.60 -16.41
C TYR A 468 -3.66 -22.25 -15.30
N ASP A 469 -3.71 -21.59 -14.16
CA ASP A 469 -4.27 -22.11 -12.91
C ASP A 469 -5.72 -21.67 -12.68
N PHE A 470 -6.37 -21.15 -13.71
CA PHE A 470 -7.78 -20.80 -13.69
C PHE A 470 -8.63 -21.99 -13.24
N GLU A 471 -9.47 -21.77 -12.24
CA GLU A 471 -10.34 -22.79 -11.64
C GLU A 471 -11.81 -22.61 -12.04
N GLY A 472 -12.32 -21.38 -11.98
CA GLY A 472 -13.76 -21.23 -12.21
C GLY A 472 -14.26 -19.80 -12.26
N TYR A 473 -15.60 -19.69 -12.32
CA TYR A 473 -16.33 -18.44 -12.33
C TYR A 473 -17.28 -18.34 -11.15
N ARG A 474 -17.31 -17.16 -10.51
CA ARG A 474 -18.28 -16.76 -9.49
C ARG A 474 -19.22 -15.70 -10.04
N ILE A 475 -20.51 -15.94 -9.90
CA ILE A 475 -21.56 -15.05 -10.36
C ILE A 475 -22.31 -14.50 -9.16
N TYR A 476 -22.41 -13.18 -9.11
CA TYR A 476 -23.07 -12.44 -8.05
C TYR A 476 -24.28 -11.71 -8.59
N ARG A 477 -25.30 -11.49 -7.74
CA ARG A 477 -26.47 -10.70 -8.10
C ARG A 477 -27.00 -9.92 -6.90
N SER A 478 -27.23 -8.64 -7.06
CA SER A 478 -27.87 -7.81 -6.04
C SER A 478 -29.33 -8.18 -5.80
N ASN A 479 -29.85 -7.78 -4.65
CA ASN A 479 -31.29 -7.68 -4.46
C ASN A 479 -31.90 -6.60 -5.39
N PRO A 480 -33.24 -6.67 -5.66
CA PRO A 480 -33.91 -5.62 -6.41
C PRO A 480 -33.75 -4.23 -5.77
N GLY A 481 -33.49 -3.21 -6.59
CA GLY A 481 -33.35 -1.84 -6.12
C GLY A 481 -32.03 -1.53 -5.42
N ALA A 482 -30.98 -2.30 -5.70
CA ALA A 482 -29.65 -2.05 -5.15
C ALA A 482 -29.15 -0.64 -5.46
N ASP A 483 -28.56 -0.01 -4.45
CA ASP A 483 -27.95 1.31 -4.58
C ASP A 483 -26.53 1.20 -5.16
N PHE A 484 -26.19 2.10 -6.08
CA PHE A 484 -24.91 2.07 -6.81
C PHE A 484 -23.96 3.20 -6.41
N ILE A 485 -24.31 3.99 -5.42
CA ILE A 485 -23.56 5.22 -5.10
C ILE A 485 -22.22 4.87 -4.46
N ASP A 486 -22.16 3.73 -3.77
CA ASP A 486 -20.94 3.22 -3.17
C ASP A 486 -20.55 1.85 -3.77
N PRO A 487 -19.71 1.79 -4.82
CA PRO A 487 -19.31 0.54 -5.43
C PRO A 487 -18.57 -0.42 -4.48
N ALA A 488 -17.80 0.09 -3.53
CA ALA A 488 -17.06 -0.73 -2.59
C ALA A 488 -18.03 -1.45 -1.62
N ASN A 489 -19.01 -0.73 -1.11
CA ASN A 489 -20.05 -1.29 -0.24
C ASN A 489 -20.97 -2.26 -0.99
N LEU A 490 -21.22 -1.99 -2.27
CA LEU A 490 -21.97 -2.88 -3.14
C LEU A 490 -21.30 -4.24 -3.31
N LEU A 491 -20.00 -4.26 -3.60
CA LEU A 491 -19.23 -5.51 -3.78
C LEU A 491 -19.24 -6.38 -2.52
N LEU A 492 -19.13 -5.77 -1.35
CA LEU A 492 -19.18 -6.47 -0.06
C LEU A 492 -20.55 -7.11 0.23
N ASN A 493 -21.62 -6.62 -0.40
CA ASN A 493 -23.00 -7.04 -0.14
C ASN A 493 -23.64 -7.75 -1.33
N LEU A 494 -22.89 -8.13 -2.37
CA LEU A 494 -23.41 -8.89 -3.50
C LEU A 494 -23.49 -10.39 -3.16
N PRO A 495 -24.69 -10.98 -3.02
CA PRO A 495 -24.83 -12.41 -2.84
C PRO A 495 -24.26 -13.20 -4.01
N LEU A 496 -23.50 -14.26 -3.70
CA LEU A 496 -23.10 -15.27 -4.66
C LEU A 496 -24.35 -16.06 -5.09
N VAL A 497 -24.62 -16.12 -6.40
CA VAL A 497 -25.80 -16.80 -6.96
C VAL A 497 -25.42 -17.96 -7.90
N GLY A 498 -24.16 -18.13 -8.21
CA GLY A 498 -23.63 -19.25 -8.98
C GLY A 498 -22.12 -19.35 -8.84
N GLU A 499 -21.63 -20.58 -8.73
CA GLU A 499 -20.21 -20.91 -8.77
C GLU A 499 -20.05 -22.12 -9.69
N PHE A 500 -19.14 -22.02 -10.65
CA PHE A 500 -18.88 -23.04 -11.65
C PHE A 500 -17.37 -23.19 -11.77
N ASP A 501 -16.90 -24.40 -11.53
CA ASP A 501 -15.49 -24.75 -11.46
C ASP A 501 -15.14 -25.91 -12.41
N ARG A 502 -13.89 -26.20 -12.57
CA ARG A 502 -13.41 -27.35 -13.36
C ARG A 502 -13.92 -28.64 -12.74
N ALA A 503 -14.12 -29.66 -13.57
CA ALA A 503 -14.69 -30.94 -13.12
C ALA A 503 -13.66 -32.07 -13.04
N ASP A 504 -12.41 -31.80 -13.39
CA ASP A 504 -11.36 -32.79 -13.62
C ASP A 504 -10.23 -32.76 -12.58
N ASP A 505 -10.47 -32.11 -11.45
CA ASP A 505 -9.52 -32.04 -10.33
C ASP A 505 -10.19 -32.31 -8.98
N ASN A 506 -9.49 -32.07 -7.87
CA ASN A 506 -10.00 -32.28 -6.51
C ASN A 506 -10.23 -30.96 -5.77
N ILE A 507 -10.42 -29.85 -6.50
CA ILE A 507 -10.58 -28.52 -5.96
C ILE A 507 -12.05 -28.09 -6.15
N GLY A 508 -12.61 -27.35 -5.20
CA GLY A 508 -13.96 -26.82 -5.28
C GLY A 508 -15.06 -27.88 -5.30
N TYR A 509 -16.09 -27.64 -6.10
CA TYR A 509 -17.31 -28.46 -6.16
C TYR A 509 -17.35 -29.39 -7.38
N ASN A 510 -16.40 -29.27 -8.31
CA ASN A 510 -16.33 -30.05 -9.56
C ASN A 510 -17.63 -29.97 -10.38
N THR A 511 -18.21 -28.77 -10.49
CA THR A 511 -19.50 -28.54 -11.16
C THR A 511 -19.41 -28.64 -12.68
N GLY A 512 -18.27 -28.39 -13.24
CA GLY A 512 -18.05 -28.26 -14.68
C GLY A 512 -18.76 -27.05 -15.29
N PHE A 513 -18.42 -26.74 -16.54
CA PHE A 513 -18.98 -25.58 -17.25
C PHE A 513 -20.14 -25.93 -18.20
N SER A 514 -20.51 -27.19 -18.33
CA SER A 514 -21.50 -27.65 -19.34
C SER A 514 -22.87 -26.96 -19.23
N GLN A 515 -23.28 -26.60 -18.02
CA GLN A 515 -24.56 -25.92 -17.76
C GLN A 515 -24.60 -24.48 -18.25
N ILE A 516 -23.46 -23.80 -18.24
CA ILE A 516 -23.34 -22.39 -18.62
C ILE A 516 -22.72 -22.19 -19.99
N LEU A 517 -22.05 -23.20 -20.56
CA LEU A 517 -21.40 -23.15 -21.87
C LEU A 517 -22.43 -23.13 -23.00
N LEU A 518 -22.26 -22.23 -23.94
CA LEU A 518 -23.06 -22.14 -25.16
C LEU A 518 -22.52 -23.10 -26.22
N ASP A 519 -23.42 -23.65 -27.07
CA ASP A 519 -23.04 -24.51 -28.19
C ASP A 519 -22.30 -23.71 -29.30
N GLN A 520 -22.61 -22.42 -29.40
CA GLN A 520 -21.95 -21.43 -30.26
C GLN A 520 -21.82 -20.14 -29.45
N PRO A 521 -20.75 -19.35 -29.67
CA PRO A 521 -20.59 -18.09 -28.95
C PRO A 521 -21.68 -17.10 -29.34
N MET A 522 -22.18 -16.35 -28.38
CA MET A 522 -23.00 -15.18 -28.66
C MET A 522 -22.10 -14.04 -29.12
N ILE A 523 -22.47 -13.42 -30.24
CA ILE A 523 -21.80 -12.23 -30.78
C ILE A 523 -22.85 -11.13 -30.92
N PHE A 524 -22.58 -9.99 -30.28
CA PHE A 524 -23.49 -8.84 -30.33
C PHE A 524 -23.15 -7.91 -31.51
N PRO A 525 -24.11 -7.26 -32.14
CA PRO A 525 -23.85 -6.32 -33.21
C PRO A 525 -22.88 -5.21 -32.79
N GLY A 526 -21.81 -5.04 -33.55
CA GLY A 526 -20.77 -4.05 -33.27
C GLY A 526 -19.75 -4.44 -32.22
N ASP A 527 -19.79 -5.68 -31.73
CA ASP A 527 -18.86 -6.24 -30.78
C ASP A 527 -17.97 -7.29 -31.47
N THR A 528 -16.71 -7.38 -31.05
CA THR A 528 -15.75 -8.38 -31.53
C THR A 528 -15.54 -9.53 -30.52
N VAL A 529 -16.16 -9.44 -29.37
CA VAL A 529 -16.02 -10.41 -28.29
C VAL A 529 -16.92 -11.62 -28.56
N HIS A 530 -16.36 -12.80 -28.39
CA HIS A 530 -17.08 -14.07 -28.45
C HIS A 530 -17.46 -14.51 -27.04
N TYR A 531 -18.72 -14.37 -26.69
CA TYR A 531 -19.24 -14.72 -25.38
C TYR A 531 -19.64 -16.21 -25.37
N TRP A 532 -18.89 -17.01 -24.63
CA TRP A 532 -19.09 -18.46 -24.60
C TRP A 532 -19.94 -18.94 -23.44
N TYR A 533 -20.07 -18.15 -22.41
CA TYR A 533 -20.81 -18.52 -21.21
C TYR A 533 -22.02 -17.63 -20.98
N ARG A 534 -22.99 -18.17 -20.27
CA ARG A 534 -24.21 -17.46 -19.90
C ARG A 534 -24.67 -17.78 -18.48
N PHE A 535 -25.30 -16.80 -17.83
CA PHE A 535 -26.08 -17.00 -16.61
C PHE A 535 -27.44 -16.28 -16.76
N PRO A 536 -28.58 -16.88 -16.36
CA PRO A 536 -28.75 -18.20 -15.74
C PRO A 536 -28.35 -19.36 -16.66
N PRO A 537 -28.04 -20.56 -16.09
CA PRO A 537 -27.78 -21.75 -16.86
C PRO A 537 -28.90 -22.08 -17.87
N LYS A 538 -28.60 -22.89 -18.89
CA LYS A 538 -29.62 -23.33 -19.88
C LYS A 538 -30.78 -23.99 -19.16
N GLY A 539 -32.01 -23.57 -19.48
CA GLY A 539 -33.24 -24.16 -18.90
C GLY A 539 -33.59 -23.68 -17.47
N VAL A 540 -32.75 -22.86 -16.86
CA VAL A 540 -33.01 -22.25 -15.55
C VAL A 540 -33.60 -20.86 -15.77
N ALA A 541 -34.80 -20.62 -15.20
CA ALA A 541 -35.45 -19.31 -15.19
C ALA A 541 -35.16 -18.59 -13.87
N VAL A 542 -34.67 -17.36 -13.98
CA VAL A 542 -34.50 -16.45 -12.84
C VAL A 542 -35.45 -15.27 -13.03
N THR A 543 -36.41 -15.14 -12.16
CA THR A 543 -37.44 -14.10 -12.25
C THR A 543 -36.84 -12.76 -11.82
N HIS A 544 -37.16 -11.73 -12.60
CA HIS A 544 -36.82 -10.35 -12.31
C HIS A 544 -38.10 -9.50 -12.25
N LEU A 545 -38.06 -8.47 -11.43
CA LEU A 545 -39.14 -7.48 -11.39
C LEU A 545 -38.83 -6.40 -12.44
N ASN A 546 -39.73 -6.23 -13.39
CA ASN A 546 -39.60 -5.18 -14.40
C ASN A 546 -39.57 -3.80 -13.76
N GLY A 547 -38.67 -2.94 -14.26
CA GLY A 547 -38.46 -1.60 -13.71
C GLY A 547 -37.57 -1.52 -12.47
N TRP A 548 -37.18 -2.66 -11.89
CA TRP A 548 -36.25 -2.69 -10.76
C TRP A 548 -34.81 -2.84 -11.24
N GLN A 549 -33.94 -2.10 -10.60
CA GLN A 549 -32.51 -2.15 -10.89
C GLN A 549 -31.87 -3.37 -10.24
N TYR A 550 -31.03 -4.07 -10.99
CA TYR A 550 -30.20 -5.17 -10.53
C TYR A 550 -28.74 -4.91 -10.91
N VAL A 551 -27.83 -5.43 -10.12
CA VAL A 551 -26.42 -5.58 -10.46
C VAL A 551 -26.08 -7.03 -10.53
N TYR A 552 -25.45 -7.42 -11.60
CA TYR A 552 -24.75 -8.68 -11.72
C TYR A 552 -23.25 -8.46 -11.68
N GLY A 553 -22.53 -9.39 -11.07
CA GLY A 553 -21.09 -9.44 -11.06
C GLY A 553 -20.60 -10.79 -11.59
N VAL A 554 -19.54 -10.77 -12.38
CA VAL A 554 -18.84 -12.00 -12.81
C VAL A 554 -17.36 -11.83 -12.51
N ALA A 555 -16.77 -12.84 -11.88
CA ALA A 555 -15.34 -12.90 -11.60
C ALA A 555 -14.79 -14.29 -11.95
N GLY A 556 -13.57 -14.34 -12.47
CA GLY A 556 -12.79 -15.57 -12.57
C GLY A 556 -12.03 -15.80 -11.26
N TYR A 557 -11.70 -17.06 -10.92
CA TYR A 557 -10.83 -17.38 -9.80
C TYR A 557 -9.92 -18.57 -10.15
N ASP A 558 -8.78 -18.64 -9.48
CA ASP A 558 -7.74 -19.65 -9.68
C ASP A 558 -7.80 -20.75 -8.60
N GLN A 559 -6.94 -21.73 -8.76
CA GLN A 559 -6.79 -22.83 -7.81
C GLN A 559 -6.10 -22.42 -6.50
N GLY A 560 -5.41 -21.25 -6.51
CA GLY A 560 -4.46 -20.90 -5.47
C GLY A 560 -3.20 -21.78 -5.52
N ASP A 561 -2.30 -21.54 -4.60
CA ASP A 561 -1.07 -22.33 -4.43
C ASP A 561 -0.94 -22.76 -2.97
N SER A 562 -1.36 -23.98 -2.67
CA SER A 562 -1.28 -24.53 -1.31
C SER A 562 0.17 -24.77 -0.85
N ALA A 563 1.13 -24.91 -1.77
CA ALA A 563 2.53 -25.08 -1.43
C ALA A 563 3.17 -23.74 -1.02
N ALA A 564 2.73 -22.65 -1.63
CA ALA A 564 3.12 -21.28 -1.27
C ALA A 564 2.22 -20.66 -0.19
N GLY A 565 1.20 -21.38 0.29
CA GLY A 565 0.24 -20.85 1.27
C GLY A 565 -0.71 -19.77 0.72
N VAL A 566 -0.79 -19.63 -0.61
CA VAL A 566 -1.65 -18.65 -1.27
C VAL A 566 -3.02 -19.26 -1.49
N ALA A 567 -4.05 -18.66 -0.91
CA ALA A 567 -5.44 -19.06 -1.17
C ALA A 567 -5.84 -18.75 -2.62
N SER A 568 -6.91 -19.39 -3.10
CA SER A 568 -7.52 -19.08 -4.39
C SER A 568 -7.78 -17.59 -4.55
N LEU A 569 -7.23 -16.98 -5.59
CA LEU A 569 -7.36 -15.58 -5.90
C LEU A 569 -8.52 -15.36 -6.87
N GLN A 570 -9.27 -14.29 -6.65
CA GLN A 570 -10.39 -13.93 -7.50
C GLN A 570 -10.07 -12.63 -8.23
N SER A 571 -10.36 -12.60 -9.55
CA SER A 571 -10.27 -11.38 -10.35
C SER A 571 -11.22 -10.31 -9.79
N LYS A 572 -11.00 -9.08 -10.21
CA LYS A 572 -11.98 -8.02 -9.96
C LYS A 572 -13.33 -8.43 -10.55
N THR A 573 -14.39 -8.24 -9.78
CA THR A 573 -15.74 -8.55 -10.20
C THR A 573 -16.22 -7.53 -11.22
N VAL A 574 -16.45 -7.97 -12.45
CA VAL A 574 -16.98 -7.10 -13.51
C VAL A 574 -18.48 -6.95 -13.33
N LEU A 575 -18.92 -5.71 -13.16
CA LEU A 575 -20.31 -5.39 -12.84
C LEU A 575 -21.12 -5.02 -14.09
N ALA A 576 -22.29 -5.63 -14.23
CA ALA A 576 -23.31 -5.28 -15.23
C ALA A 576 -24.56 -4.74 -14.52
N ARG A 577 -24.94 -3.50 -14.81
CA ARG A 577 -26.16 -2.85 -14.32
C ARG A 577 -27.29 -3.08 -15.30
N VAL A 578 -28.41 -3.55 -14.83
CA VAL A 578 -29.56 -3.89 -15.67
C VAL A 578 -30.87 -3.45 -15.03
N ILE A 579 -31.82 -3.02 -15.85
CA ILE A 579 -33.20 -2.79 -15.46
C ILE A 579 -34.07 -3.60 -16.42
N PRO A 580 -34.59 -4.76 -16.00
CA PRO A 580 -35.50 -5.55 -16.81
C PRO A 580 -36.74 -4.73 -17.20
N GLY A 581 -37.19 -4.90 -18.41
CA GLY A 581 -38.34 -4.20 -18.94
C GLY A 581 -39.09 -5.04 -19.95
N MET A 582 -40.33 -4.64 -20.25
CA MET A 582 -41.14 -5.31 -21.28
C MET A 582 -40.53 -5.10 -22.66
N LEU A 583 -40.50 -6.14 -23.46
CA LEU A 583 -40.09 -6.04 -24.88
C LEU A 583 -41.03 -5.12 -25.65
N PRO A 584 -40.53 -4.47 -26.72
CA PRO A 584 -41.37 -3.71 -27.60
C PRO A 584 -42.50 -4.57 -28.18
N THR A 585 -43.73 -4.08 -28.09
CA THR A 585 -44.89 -4.81 -28.60
C THR A 585 -45.18 -4.44 -30.06
N GLY A 586 -45.49 -5.45 -30.85
CA GLY A 586 -45.77 -5.30 -32.29
C GLY A 586 -47.22 -4.89 -32.62
N GLY A 587 -47.95 -4.28 -31.71
CA GLY A 587 -49.37 -4.00 -31.96
C GLY A 587 -50.04 -3.09 -30.94
N SER A 588 -51.36 -3.00 -30.99
CA SER A 588 -52.23 -2.05 -30.27
C SER A 588 -52.33 -2.26 -28.75
N GLN A 589 -51.25 -2.53 -28.08
CA GLN A 589 -51.27 -2.51 -26.63
C GLN A 589 -51.35 -1.10 -26.05
N LYS A 590 -52.08 -0.95 -24.95
CA LYS A 590 -52.20 0.34 -24.27
C LYS A 590 -50.84 0.74 -23.70
N VAL A 591 -50.33 1.89 -24.16
CA VAL A 591 -49.13 2.48 -23.55
C VAL A 591 -49.48 2.93 -22.15
N GLY A 592 -48.64 2.59 -21.22
CA GLY A 592 -48.75 3.03 -19.83
C GLY A 592 -47.45 3.62 -19.29
N VAL A 593 -47.53 4.28 -18.16
CA VAL A 593 -46.41 4.88 -17.46
C VAL A 593 -46.48 4.47 -15.99
N TYR A 594 -45.32 4.17 -15.42
CA TYR A 594 -45.19 3.93 -13.98
C TYR A 594 -43.92 4.57 -13.43
N PRO A 595 -43.90 4.91 -12.14
CA PRO A 595 -45.03 4.92 -11.23
C PRO A 595 -46.04 6.03 -11.61
N ASN A 596 -47.33 5.72 -11.43
CA ASN A 596 -48.39 6.72 -11.65
C ASN A 596 -49.45 6.54 -10.57
N PRO A 597 -49.56 7.45 -9.57
CA PRO A 597 -48.75 8.67 -9.43
C PRO A 597 -47.30 8.43 -9.05
N TYR A 598 -46.40 9.32 -9.46
CA TYR A 598 -45.01 9.32 -9.05
C TYR A 598 -44.84 9.98 -7.69
N TYR A 599 -44.44 9.20 -6.71
CA TYR A 599 -44.03 9.73 -5.41
C TYR A 599 -42.50 9.81 -5.42
N ALA A 600 -41.91 10.97 -5.16
CA ALA A 600 -40.46 11.20 -5.19
C ALA A 600 -39.62 10.26 -4.26
N ASN A 601 -40.22 9.18 -3.77
CA ASN A 601 -39.68 8.20 -2.82
C ASN A 601 -39.96 6.76 -3.22
N ALA A 602 -39.91 6.42 -4.50
CA ALA A 602 -40.12 5.04 -4.92
C ALA A 602 -38.97 4.12 -4.45
N ALA A 603 -39.31 2.95 -3.94
CA ALA A 603 -38.33 1.99 -3.39
C ALA A 603 -37.31 1.48 -4.44
N TRP A 604 -37.67 1.50 -5.71
CA TRP A 604 -36.81 1.12 -6.84
C TRP A 604 -35.85 2.20 -7.32
N ASP A 605 -35.93 3.43 -6.78
CA ASP A 605 -35.04 4.54 -7.15
C ASP A 605 -33.72 4.54 -6.35
N GLY A 606 -33.53 3.57 -5.43
CA GLY A 606 -32.36 3.53 -4.54
C GLY A 606 -32.53 4.39 -3.28
N SER A 607 -31.56 4.35 -2.38
CA SER A 607 -31.63 4.96 -1.07
C SER A 607 -31.05 6.38 -0.96
N ASN A 608 -30.11 6.76 -1.84
CA ASN A 608 -29.37 8.02 -1.72
C ASN A 608 -29.71 9.04 -2.82
N GLU A 609 -29.01 9.09 -3.93
CA GLU A 609 -29.40 9.92 -5.07
C GLU A 609 -30.41 9.20 -5.95
N ARG A 610 -31.64 9.57 -5.81
CA ARG A 610 -32.73 8.93 -6.52
C ARG A 610 -32.77 9.42 -7.95
N LEU A 611 -32.72 8.50 -8.88
CA LEU A 611 -32.69 8.79 -10.32
C LEU A 611 -34.00 9.37 -10.87
N ARG A 612 -35.03 9.58 -10.05
CA ARG A 612 -36.34 10.21 -10.38
C ARG A 612 -36.79 9.91 -11.80
N LYS A 613 -37.06 8.61 -12.12
CA LYS A 613 -37.36 8.13 -13.46
C LYS A 613 -38.81 7.73 -13.59
N PHE A 614 -39.37 7.98 -14.77
CA PHE A 614 -40.61 7.36 -15.25
C PHE A 614 -40.26 6.24 -16.21
N TYR A 615 -41.04 5.17 -16.17
CA TYR A 615 -40.90 4.06 -17.08
C TYR A 615 -42.17 3.94 -17.92
N PHE A 616 -41.98 3.97 -19.23
CA PHE A 616 -43.09 3.74 -20.17
C PHE A 616 -43.06 2.27 -20.59
N TYR A 617 -44.24 1.63 -20.66
CA TYR A 617 -44.38 0.26 -21.11
C TYR A 617 -45.44 0.13 -22.19
N GLY A 618 -45.44 -0.98 -22.93
CA GLY A 618 -46.31 -1.23 -24.07
C GLY A 618 -45.96 -0.37 -25.28
N LEU A 619 -44.71 0.09 -25.38
CA LEU A 619 -44.20 0.90 -26.50
C LEU A 619 -43.94 0.05 -27.74
N PRO A 620 -44.22 0.56 -28.95
CA PRO A 620 -43.78 -0.04 -30.20
C PRO A 620 -42.27 0.13 -30.39
N ARG A 621 -41.70 -0.59 -31.35
CA ARG A 621 -40.26 -0.61 -31.63
C ARG A 621 -39.67 0.77 -31.96
N ARG A 622 -40.51 1.68 -32.45
CA ARG A 622 -40.19 3.09 -32.69
C ARG A 622 -41.36 3.94 -32.22
N CYS A 623 -41.10 4.86 -31.37
CA CYS A 623 -42.08 5.82 -30.87
C CYS A 623 -41.36 7.13 -30.47
N GLU A 624 -42.11 8.20 -30.49
CA GLU A 624 -41.73 9.49 -29.92
C GLU A 624 -42.58 9.71 -28.69
N ILE A 625 -41.97 10.20 -27.62
CA ILE A 625 -42.64 10.45 -26.35
C ILE A 625 -42.41 11.90 -26.01
N ASP A 626 -43.51 12.65 -26.06
CA ASP A 626 -43.55 14.03 -25.54
C ASP A 626 -43.99 14.01 -24.08
N VAL A 627 -43.19 14.58 -23.18
CA VAL A 627 -43.44 14.67 -21.72
C VAL A 627 -43.58 16.13 -21.28
#